data_d9d5e5432aace57ec3b885cdd703a413
#
_entry.id   d9d5e5432aace57ec3b885cdd703a413
#
_cell.length_a   1.000
_cell.length_b   1.000
_cell.length_c   1.000
_cell.angle_alpha   90.00
_cell.angle_beta   90.00
_cell.angle_gamma   90.00
#
_symmetry.space_group_name_H-M   'P 1'
#
loop_
_entity.id
_entity.type
_entity.pdbx_description
1 polymer ?
#
loop_
_entity_poly.entity_id
_entity_poly.type
_entity_poly.pdbx_seq_one_letter_code
_entity_poly.pdbx_strand_id
1 'polypeptide(L)'
;MLTSGVAVHSDPLIWSYDDAVEYAAYQLNHSIFGVPQISLNLKNITDEHRRMLAYYLAYFRENRKTLLNGRLRAEGFSHGYTALTATGEEKDVTALYGTSIVDFPGDKSLDVINAASERTVYIRVKRETEVAIKITDCKGDVVSERTVKLSADLNEIDVPVSGFAFIRLQK
;
A
#
# COMPACT_ATOMS: atom_id res chain seq x y z
N MET A 1 16.44 10.29 1.22
CA MET A 1 15.89 11.60 1.61
C MET A 1 14.38 11.54 1.41
N LEU A 2 13.58 11.78 2.43
CA LEU A 2 12.13 11.82 2.30
C LEU A 2 11.73 13.20 1.75
N THR A 3 10.97 13.20 0.66
CA THR A 3 10.61 14.42 -0.10
C THR A 3 9.14 14.80 0.13
N SER A 4 8.70 14.77 1.39
CA SER A 4 7.35 15.16 1.76
C SER A 4 7.03 16.59 1.32
N GLY A 5 5.87 16.77 0.70
CA GLY A 5 5.40 18.07 0.19
C GLY A 5 5.97 18.50 -1.16
N VAL A 6 6.77 17.64 -1.82
CA VAL A 6 7.30 17.88 -3.16
C VAL A 6 6.91 16.70 -4.05
N ALA A 7 6.30 16.96 -5.21
CA ALA A 7 6.01 15.93 -6.19
C ALA A 7 7.32 15.45 -6.83
N VAL A 8 7.78 14.26 -6.43
CA VAL A 8 8.94 13.60 -7.02
C VAL A 8 8.47 12.57 -8.00
N HIS A 9 8.98 12.62 -9.22
CA HIS A 9 8.75 11.58 -10.21
C HIS A 9 9.60 10.35 -9.88
N SER A 10 9.02 9.16 -10.06
CA SER A 10 9.80 7.93 -10.04
C SER A 10 10.77 7.90 -11.23
N ASP A 11 11.80 7.07 -11.14
CA ASP A 11 12.48 6.64 -12.34
C ASP A 11 11.51 5.89 -13.25
N PRO A 12 11.75 5.84 -14.58
CA PRO A 12 10.88 5.12 -15.50
C PRO A 12 10.74 3.65 -15.10
N LEU A 13 9.53 3.22 -14.79
CA LEU A 13 9.21 1.84 -14.44
C LEU A 13 9.04 1.01 -15.70
N ILE A 14 9.74 -0.11 -15.76
CA ILE A 14 9.71 -1.05 -16.87
C ILE A 14 9.74 -2.47 -16.33
N TRP A 15 8.97 -3.36 -16.94
CA TRP A 15 8.97 -4.81 -16.68
C TRP A 15 8.83 -5.58 -17.99
N SER A 16 9.18 -6.88 -17.99
CA SER A 16 8.93 -7.74 -19.14
C SER A 16 7.44 -8.05 -19.27
N TYR A 17 6.97 -8.20 -20.50
CA TYR A 17 5.57 -8.58 -20.75
C TYR A 17 5.23 -9.98 -20.23
N ASP A 18 6.25 -10.82 -20.03
CA ASP A 18 6.14 -12.19 -19.50
C ASP A 18 6.36 -12.28 -17.98
N ASP A 19 6.67 -11.16 -17.31
CA ASP A 19 6.81 -11.14 -15.86
C ASP A 19 5.48 -11.45 -15.17
N ALA A 20 5.56 -12.06 -13.99
CA ALA A 20 4.39 -12.21 -13.13
C ALA A 20 3.82 -10.83 -12.78
N VAL A 21 2.50 -10.72 -12.75
CA VAL A 21 1.81 -9.45 -12.50
C VAL A 21 2.17 -8.86 -11.13
N GLU A 22 2.41 -9.72 -10.13
CA GLU A 22 2.85 -9.32 -8.79
C GLU A 22 4.22 -8.64 -8.79
N TYR A 23 5.12 -9.07 -9.70
CA TYR A 23 6.43 -8.44 -9.85
C TYR A 23 6.33 -7.02 -10.42
N ALA A 24 5.50 -6.84 -11.44
CA ALA A 24 5.22 -5.50 -11.98
C ALA A 24 4.54 -4.59 -10.93
N ALA A 25 3.58 -5.14 -10.19
CA ALA A 25 2.92 -4.44 -9.08
C ALA A 25 3.88 -4.08 -7.94
N TYR A 26 4.84 -4.96 -7.64
CA TYR A 26 5.89 -4.70 -6.66
C TYR A 26 6.68 -3.43 -7.00
N GLN A 27 7.10 -3.26 -8.25
CA GLN A 27 7.81 -2.05 -8.70
C GLN A 27 6.96 -0.79 -8.52
N LEU A 28 5.66 -0.85 -8.89
CA LEU A 28 4.73 0.25 -8.72
C LEU A 28 4.53 0.61 -7.23
N ASN A 29 4.39 -0.40 -6.37
CA ASN A 29 4.21 -0.19 -4.93
C ASN A 29 5.44 0.45 -4.27
N HIS A 30 6.65 0.16 -4.77
CA HIS A 30 7.88 0.81 -4.31
C HIS A 30 7.95 2.30 -4.65
N SER A 31 7.25 2.73 -5.69
CA SER A 31 7.19 4.13 -6.13
C SER A 31 5.91 4.86 -5.68
N ILE A 32 5.07 4.24 -4.84
CA ILE A 32 3.72 4.73 -4.53
C ILE A 32 3.66 6.15 -3.96
N PHE A 33 4.71 6.60 -3.25
CA PHE A 33 4.81 7.96 -2.71
C PHE A 33 5.46 8.96 -3.68
N GLY A 34 5.67 8.56 -4.93
CA GLY A 34 6.13 9.42 -6.03
C GLY A 34 5.13 9.47 -7.18
N VAL A 35 5.31 10.38 -8.11
CA VAL A 35 4.53 10.40 -9.35
C VAL A 35 5.04 9.28 -10.25
N PRO A 36 4.24 8.25 -10.58
CA PRO A 36 4.72 7.12 -11.35
C PRO A 36 5.04 7.52 -12.80
N GLN A 37 6.18 7.09 -13.29
CA GLN A 37 6.56 7.17 -14.71
C GLN A 37 6.63 5.75 -15.28
N ILE A 38 5.76 5.42 -16.22
CA ILE A 38 5.66 4.08 -16.82
C ILE A 38 6.24 4.15 -18.23
N SER A 39 7.30 3.38 -18.48
CA SER A 39 8.01 3.36 -19.75
C SER A 39 7.84 2.03 -20.48
N LEU A 40 6.61 1.73 -20.87
CA LEU A 40 6.21 0.50 -21.55
C LEU A 40 5.33 0.79 -22.76
N ASN A 41 5.39 -0.08 -23.75
CA ASN A 41 4.40 -0.08 -24.81
C ASN A 41 3.11 -0.75 -24.28
N LEU A 42 2.15 0.06 -23.87
CA LEU A 42 0.89 -0.40 -23.27
C LEU A 42 0.01 -1.24 -24.21
N LYS A 43 0.33 -1.30 -25.50
CA LYS A 43 -0.36 -2.18 -26.46
C LYS A 43 0.04 -3.64 -26.29
N ASN A 44 1.25 -3.87 -25.76
CA ASN A 44 1.84 -5.22 -25.66
C ASN A 44 1.68 -5.86 -24.27
N ILE A 45 1.20 -5.12 -23.27
CA ILE A 45 1.01 -5.67 -21.91
C ILE A 45 -0.15 -6.67 -21.91
N THR A 46 -0.04 -7.68 -21.04
CA THR A 46 -1.13 -8.70 -20.83
C THR A 46 -2.36 -8.04 -20.22
N ASP A 47 -3.50 -8.74 -20.28
CA ASP A 47 -4.74 -8.25 -19.65
C ASP A 47 -4.61 -8.19 -18.12
N GLU A 48 -3.84 -9.08 -17.50
CA GLU A 48 -3.55 -9.02 -16.06
C GLU A 48 -2.73 -7.78 -15.70
N HIS A 49 -1.66 -7.49 -16.46
CA HIS A 49 -0.88 -6.25 -16.28
C HIS A 49 -1.75 -5.00 -16.50
N ARG A 50 -2.67 -5.05 -17.46
CA ARG A 50 -3.59 -3.94 -17.72
C ARG A 50 -4.54 -3.69 -16.56
N ARG A 51 -5.13 -4.77 -15.99
CA ARG A 51 -6.00 -4.69 -14.81
C ARG A 51 -5.23 -4.15 -13.60
N MET A 52 -4.07 -4.71 -13.32
CA MET A 52 -3.18 -4.28 -12.24
C MET A 52 -2.82 -2.81 -12.37
N LEU A 53 -2.39 -2.37 -13.55
CA LEU A 53 -2.02 -0.98 -13.79
C LEU A 53 -3.23 -0.04 -13.66
N ALA A 54 -4.39 -0.42 -14.16
CA ALA A 54 -5.62 0.36 -14.02
C ALA A 54 -6.03 0.51 -12.54
N TYR A 55 -5.93 -0.57 -11.77
CA TYR A 55 -6.20 -0.55 -10.32
C TYR A 55 -5.22 0.35 -9.57
N TYR A 56 -3.92 0.20 -9.81
CA TYR A 56 -2.89 1.04 -9.21
C TYR A 56 -3.11 2.53 -9.52
N LEU A 57 -3.33 2.88 -10.79
CA LEU A 57 -3.54 4.26 -11.19
C LEU A 57 -4.83 4.86 -10.64
N ALA A 58 -5.89 4.06 -10.52
CA ALA A 58 -7.13 4.48 -9.86
C ALA A 58 -6.88 4.77 -8.37
N TYR A 59 -6.22 3.85 -7.66
CA TYR A 59 -5.83 4.03 -6.27
C TYR A 59 -4.94 5.26 -6.08
N PHE A 60 -3.89 5.41 -6.90
CA PHE A 60 -2.98 6.55 -6.84
C PHE A 60 -3.74 7.87 -7.02
N ARG A 61 -4.60 7.97 -8.04
CA ARG A 61 -5.39 9.17 -8.33
C ARG A 61 -6.33 9.55 -7.19
N GLU A 62 -7.02 8.56 -6.62
CA GLU A 62 -7.94 8.76 -5.49
C GLU A 62 -7.19 9.24 -4.24
N ASN A 63 -6.01 8.69 -3.99
CA ASN A 63 -5.24 8.93 -2.78
C ASN A 63 -4.11 9.94 -2.95
N ARG A 64 -4.03 10.60 -4.10
CA ARG A 64 -2.93 11.50 -4.49
C ARG A 64 -2.60 12.55 -3.43
N LYS A 65 -3.62 13.14 -2.76
CA LYS A 65 -3.42 14.16 -1.73
C LYS A 65 -2.60 13.57 -0.56
N THR A 66 -2.99 12.40 -0.07
CA THR A 66 -2.27 11.73 1.03
C THR A 66 -0.90 11.24 0.60
N LEU A 67 -0.79 10.61 -0.58
CA LEU A 67 0.46 10.01 -1.07
C LEU A 67 1.56 11.05 -1.32
N LEU A 68 1.23 12.19 -1.93
CA LEU A 68 2.21 13.20 -2.33
C LEU A 68 2.38 14.33 -1.32
N ASN A 69 1.34 14.68 -0.56
CA ASN A 69 1.34 15.83 0.34
C ASN A 69 1.23 15.42 1.81
N GLY A 70 0.99 14.15 2.11
CA GLY A 70 0.96 13.63 3.46
C GLY A 70 2.33 13.75 4.14
N ARG A 71 2.34 13.84 5.47
CA ARG A 71 3.57 13.82 6.24
C ARG A 71 4.18 12.42 6.20
N LEU A 72 5.33 12.28 5.54
CA LEU A 72 6.03 11.00 5.44
C LEU A 72 6.81 10.69 6.72
N ARG A 73 6.65 9.47 7.21
CA ARG A 73 7.45 8.86 8.28
C ARG A 73 8.01 7.54 7.76
N ALA A 74 9.31 7.31 7.97
CA ALA A 74 9.99 6.08 7.60
C ALA A 74 10.42 5.29 8.84
N GLU A 75 10.44 3.96 8.70
CA GLU A 75 10.94 3.02 9.71
C GLU A 75 12.05 2.16 9.12
N GLY A 76 12.99 1.67 9.95
CA GLY A 76 14.05 0.76 9.54
C GLY A 76 15.22 1.41 8.81
N PHE A 77 15.96 2.32 9.46
CA PHE A 77 16.99 3.12 8.78
C PHE A 77 18.32 2.43 8.47
N SER A 78 18.70 1.38 9.18
CA SER A 78 20.07 0.85 9.11
C SER A 78 20.37 0.04 7.85
N HIS A 79 19.35 -0.61 7.25
CA HIS A 79 19.50 -1.49 6.07
C HIS A 79 18.44 -1.24 5.00
N GLY A 80 17.89 -0.05 4.95
CA GLY A 80 16.77 0.32 4.11
C GLY A 80 15.48 0.52 4.93
N TYR A 81 14.48 1.13 4.32
CA TYR A 81 13.21 1.35 4.97
C TYR A 81 12.37 0.06 4.94
N THR A 82 11.86 -0.35 6.11
CA THR A 82 10.90 -1.48 6.22
C THR A 82 9.46 -1.01 6.04
N ALA A 83 9.18 0.27 6.34
CA ALA A 83 7.88 0.87 6.12
C ALA A 83 8.00 2.37 5.85
N LEU A 84 7.09 2.88 5.02
CA LEU A 84 6.83 4.30 4.83
C LEU A 84 5.35 4.57 5.06
N THR A 85 5.04 5.56 5.91
CA THR A 85 3.67 6.00 6.17
C THR A 85 3.49 7.44 5.76
N ALA A 86 2.52 7.71 4.89
CA ALA A 86 2.02 9.05 4.60
C ALA A 86 0.80 9.34 5.47
N THR A 87 0.93 10.29 6.37
CA THR A 87 -0.17 10.72 7.24
C THR A 87 -0.98 11.82 6.56
N GLY A 88 -2.24 11.53 6.30
CA GLY A 88 -3.22 12.47 5.73
C GLY A 88 -4.24 12.95 6.75
N GLU A 89 -5.18 13.79 6.31
CA GLU A 89 -6.26 14.33 7.16
C GLU A 89 -7.29 13.24 7.50
N GLU A 90 -7.77 12.49 6.51
CA GLU A 90 -8.85 11.51 6.65
C GLU A 90 -8.34 10.09 6.85
N LYS A 91 -7.16 9.80 6.32
CA LYS A 91 -6.53 8.50 6.40
C LYS A 91 -5.00 8.55 6.35
N ASP A 92 -4.40 7.48 6.87
CA ASP A 92 -3.00 7.18 6.67
C ASP A 92 -2.84 6.12 5.56
N VAL A 93 -1.72 6.19 4.84
CA VAL A 93 -1.32 5.16 3.87
C VAL A 93 0.07 4.68 4.24
N THR A 94 0.20 3.39 4.51
CA THR A 94 1.48 2.73 4.83
C THR A 94 1.84 1.74 3.73
N ALA A 95 3.03 1.85 3.15
CA ALA A 95 3.64 0.82 2.33
C ALA A 95 4.69 0.06 3.15
N LEU A 96 4.58 -1.27 3.15
CA LEU A 96 5.51 -2.19 3.81
C LEU A 96 6.47 -2.75 2.78
N TYR A 97 7.77 -2.57 2.99
CA TYR A 97 8.86 -3.09 2.17
C TYR A 97 9.61 -4.25 2.84
N GLY A 98 9.25 -4.56 4.05
CA GLY A 98 9.76 -5.65 4.88
C GLY A 98 8.89 -5.83 6.11
N THR A 99 9.28 -6.75 7.01
CA THR A 99 8.54 -6.97 8.26
C THR A 99 8.60 -5.72 9.13
N SER A 100 7.45 -5.15 9.42
CA SER A 100 7.29 -4.00 10.30
C SER A 100 5.92 -4.02 10.98
N ILE A 101 5.79 -3.33 12.10
CA ILE A 101 4.52 -3.18 12.80
C ILE A 101 3.89 -1.85 12.39
N VAL A 102 2.69 -1.90 11.86
CA VAL A 102 1.93 -0.70 11.49
C VAL A 102 1.10 -0.24 12.68
N ASP A 103 1.35 0.96 13.17
CA ASP A 103 0.53 1.57 14.21
C ASP A 103 -0.80 2.07 13.62
N PHE A 104 -1.91 1.58 14.17
CA PHE A 104 -3.24 2.06 13.85
C PHE A 104 -3.84 2.75 15.08
N PRO A 105 -3.83 4.09 15.12
CA PRO A 105 -4.33 4.82 16.30
C PRO A 105 -5.86 4.70 16.50
N GLY A 106 -6.61 4.32 15.46
CA GLY A 106 -8.06 4.12 15.53
C GLY A 106 -8.86 5.44 15.59
N ASP A 107 -8.34 6.51 15.06
CA ASP A 107 -9.00 7.82 14.94
C ASP A 107 -9.39 8.16 13.49
N LYS A 108 -8.80 7.49 12.52
CA LYS A 108 -9.07 7.62 11.09
C LYS A 108 -8.82 6.31 10.35
N SER A 109 -9.11 6.29 9.07
CA SER A 109 -8.87 5.12 8.22
C SER A 109 -7.39 4.86 7.98
N LEU A 110 -7.04 3.59 7.68
CA LEU A 110 -5.70 3.17 7.31
C LEU A 110 -5.76 2.33 6.04
N ASP A 111 -4.91 2.63 5.08
CA ASP A 111 -4.62 1.75 3.94
C ASP A 111 -3.22 1.18 4.12
N VAL A 112 -3.06 -0.12 3.96
CA VAL A 112 -1.76 -0.80 3.98
C VAL A 112 -1.51 -1.42 2.62
N ILE A 113 -0.35 -1.12 2.03
CA ILE A 113 0.13 -1.68 0.77
C ILE A 113 1.24 -2.65 1.11
N ASN A 114 1.05 -3.92 0.77
CA ASN A 114 2.05 -4.94 1.03
C ASN A 114 3.05 -5.01 -0.13
N ALA A 115 4.12 -4.22 -0.07
CA ALA A 115 5.26 -4.30 -0.99
C ALA A 115 6.40 -5.19 -0.46
N ALA A 116 6.15 -6.02 0.56
CA ALA A 116 7.08 -7.00 1.10
C ALA A 116 6.84 -8.39 0.48
N SER A 117 7.77 -9.31 0.70
CA SER A 117 7.65 -10.71 0.25
C SER A 117 6.71 -11.55 1.13
N GLU A 118 6.54 -11.14 2.39
CA GLU A 118 5.71 -11.84 3.37
C GLU A 118 4.26 -11.38 3.27
N ARG A 119 3.33 -12.33 3.48
CA ARG A 119 1.89 -12.04 3.45
C ARG A 119 1.36 -11.51 4.78
N THR A 120 2.05 -11.82 5.88
CA THR A 120 1.60 -11.41 7.22
C THR A 120 1.91 -9.94 7.47
N VAL A 121 0.87 -9.16 7.70
CA VAL A 121 0.93 -7.76 8.09
C VAL A 121 0.58 -7.64 9.56
N TYR A 122 1.43 -6.98 10.33
CA TYR A 122 1.24 -6.76 11.77
C TYR A 122 0.66 -5.37 12.02
N ILE A 123 -0.54 -5.33 12.63
CA ILE A 123 -1.23 -4.09 12.99
C ILE A 123 -1.28 -3.97 14.51
N ARG A 124 -0.76 -2.88 15.05
CA ARG A 124 -0.84 -2.58 16.48
C ARG A 124 -1.91 -1.54 16.75
N VAL A 125 -2.84 -1.87 17.66
CA VAL A 125 -3.87 -0.94 18.12
C VAL A 125 -3.72 -0.71 19.62
N LYS A 126 -3.97 0.50 20.09
CA LYS A 126 -3.83 0.87 21.51
C LYS A 126 -4.97 0.33 22.39
N ARG A 127 -6.12 0.11 21.79
CA ARG A 127 -7.34 -0.38 22.45
C ARG A 127 -8.12 -1.23 21.49
N GLU A 128 -8.93 -2.10 22.01
CA GLU A 128 -9.85 -2.88 21.20
C GLU A 128 -10.69 -1.98 20.29
N THR A 129 -10.71 -2.30 18.99
CA THR A 129 -11.32 -1.43 17.98
C THR A 129 -12.04 -2.28 16.93
N GLU A 130 -13.31 -1.99 16.69
CA GLU A 130 -14.09 -2.64 15.63
C GLU A 130 -13.87 -1.93 14.30
N VAL A 131 -13.52 -2.71 13.27
CA VAL A 131 -13.18 -2.20 11.94
C VAL A 131 -13.75 -3.08 10.84
N ALA A 132 -14.09 -2.46 9.71
CA ALA A 132 -14.25 -3.18 8.45
C ALA A 132 -12.89 -3.28 7.77
N ILE A 133 -12.51 -4.51 7.40
CA ILE A 133 -11.28 -4.76 6.65
C ILE A 133 -11.65 -5.35 5.30
N LYS A 134 -11.21 -4.69 4.23
CA LYS A 134 -11.24 -5.21 2.87
C LYS A 134 -9.84 -5.44 2.38
N ILE A 135 -9.58 -6.62 1.85
CA ILE A 135 -8.27 -7.03 1.30
C ILE A 135 -8.45 -7.30 -0.19
N THR A 136 -7.55 -6.76 -0.99
CA THR A 136 -7.50 -7.01 -2.42
C THR A 136 -6.13 -7.52 -2.84
N ASP A 137 -6.07 -8.23 -3.96
CA ASP A 137 -4.82 -8.51 -4.66
C ASP A 137 -4.33 -7.26 -5.42
N CYS A 138 -3.23 -7.40 -6.15
CA CYS A 138 -2.64 -6.31 -6.94
C CYS A 138 -3.48 -5.90 -8.17
N LYS A 139 -4.48 -6.70 -8.56
CA LYS A 139 -5.41 -6.41 -9.68
C LYS A 139 -6.71 -5.78 -9.19
N GLY A 140 -6.90 -5.68 -7.86
CA GLY A 140 -8.10 -5.16 -7.22
C GLY A 140 -9.18 -6.22 -6.97
N ASP A 141 -8.89 -7.50 -7.21
CA ASP A 141 -9.82 -8.58 -6.88
C ASP A 141 -9.93 -8.71 -5.36
N VAL A 142 -11.17 -8.77 -4.85
CA VAL A 142 -11.41 -8.86 -3.42
C VAL A 142 -11.07 -10.28 -2.93
N VAL A 143 -10.07 -10.36 -2.05
CA VAL A 143 -9.63 -11.60 -1.42
C VAL A 143 -10.43 -11.87 -0.14
N SER A 144 -10.72 -10.82 0.64
CA SER A 144 -11.47 -10.89 1.88
C SER A 144 -12.13 -9.56 2.18
N GLU A 145 -13.35 -9.60 2.69
CA GLU A 145 -14.04 -8.43 3.23
C GLU A 145 -14.83 -8.86 4.46
N ARG A 146 -14.54 -8.24 5.62
CA ARG A 146 -15.14 -8.64 6.90
C ARG A 146 -15.10 -7.49 7.91
N THR A 147 -16.04 -7.50 8.84
CA THR A 147 -15.95 -6.71 10.07
C THR A 147 -15.31 -7.57 11.16
N VAL A 148 -14.30 -7.02 11.81
CA VAL A 148 -13.56 -7.71 12.88
C VAL A 148 -13.29 -6.76 14.04
N LYS A 149 -13.09 -7.33 15.20
CA LYS A 149 -12.66 -6.65 16.40
C LYS A 149 -11.17 -6.89 16.57
N LEU A 150 -10.35 -5.86 16.31
CA LEU A 150 -8.92 -5.92 16.56
C LEU A 150 -8.70 -5.87 18.07
N SER A 151 -7.95 -6.84 18.59
CA SER A 151 -7.55 -6.87 19.99
C SER A 151 -6.57 -5.75 20.31
N ALA A 152 -6.59 -5.25 21.54
CA ALA A 152 -5.54 -4.36 22.01
C ALA A 152 -4.17 -5.03 21.82
N ASP A 153 -3.16 -4.24 21.39
CA ASP A 153 -1.81 -4.62 21.03
C ASP A 153 -1.73 -5.18 19.60
N LEU A 154 -1.14 -6.34 19.35
CA LEU A 154 -0.74 -6.82 18.03
C LEU A 154 -1.81 -7.73 17.39
N ASN A 155 -2.10 -7.47 16.12
CA ASN A 155 -3.00 -8.27 15.30
C ASN A 155 -2.30 -8.64 13.99
N GLU A 156 -2.61 -9.84 13.49
CA GLU A 156 -2.09 -10.35 12.22
C GLU A 156 -3.18 -10.33 11.15
N ILE A 157 -2.83 -9.83 9.96
CA ILE A 157 -3.72 -9.79 8.81
C ILE A 157 -2.98 -10.39 7.61
N ASP A 158 -3.60 -11.36 6.93
CA ASP A 158 -3.06 -11.94 5.70
C ASP A 158 -3.38 -11.02 4.52
N VAL A 159 -2.35 -10.41 3.95
CA VAL A 159 -2.45 -9.53 2.77
C VAL A 159 -1.59 -10.10 1.66
N PRO A 160 -2.12 -10.37 0.46
CA PRO A 160 -1.31 -10.87 -0.65
C PRO A 160 -0.08 -10.00 -0.91
N VAL A 161 0.98 -10.62 -1.42
CA VAL A 161 2.13 -9.87 -1.94
C VAL A 161 1.64 -8.91 -3.02
N SER A 162 2.11 -7.68 -2.97
CA SER A 162 1.66 -6.56 -3.82
C SER A 162 0.17 -6.19 -3.68
N GLY A 163 -0.54 -6.78 -2.69
CA GLY A 163 -1.95 -6.48 -2.40
C GLY A 163 -2.15 -5.31 -1.43
N PHE A 164 -3.42 -5.03 -1.15
CA PHE A 164 -3.85 -3.90 -0.34
C PHE A 164 -4.78 -4.36 0.78
N ALA A 165 -4.66 -3.74 1.95
CA ALA A 165 -5.64 -3.85 3.04
C ALA A 165 -6.22 -2.46 3.34
N PHE A 166 -7.54 -2.36 3.33
CA PHE A 166 -8.30 -1.15 3.64
C PHE A 166 -8.98 -1.33 4.99
N ILE A 167 -8.54 -0.57 5.99
CA ILE A 167 -9.06 -0.63 7.36
C ILE A 167 -9.90 0.61 7.62
N ARG A 168 -11.19 0.41 7.90
CA ARG A 168 -12.18 1.47 8.08
C ARG A 168 -12.84 1.34 9.44
N LEU A 169 -12.92 2.45 10.18
CA LEU A 169 -13.64 2.49 11.46
C LEU A 169 -15.14 2.25 11.22
N GLN A 170 -15.73 1.40 12.03
CA GLN A 170 -17.19 1.32 12.14
C GLN A 170 -17.69 2.52 12.95
N LYS A 171 -18.63 3.24 12.37
CA LYS A 171 -19.30 4.39 13.03
C LYS A 171 -20.44 3.90 13.90
#